data_fedf7363054a2a806a01d230309eb0d1
#
_entry.id   fedf7363054a2a806a01d230309eb0d1
#
_cell.length_a   1.000
_cell.length_b   1.000
_cell.length_c   1.000
_cell.angle_alpha   90.00
_cell.angle_beta   90.00
_cell.angle_gamma   90.00
#
_symmetry.space_group_name_H-M   'P 1'
#
loop_
_entity.id
_entity.type
_entity.pdbx_description
1 polymer ?
#
loop_
_entity_poly.entity_id
_entity_poly.type
_entity_poly.pdbx_seq_one_letter_code
_entity_poly.pdbx_strand_id
1 'polypeptide(L)'
;MAILPGGANNIVDTSGNVGAISAGLAMLAPHGSLGLVGVPGSLDAVLPLPIIPAITYGYTIKGIIEGDSDPDEFLPQLIALHTEGKLPIERFSRVYSFDQINEAIADTHAGKCVKAILTLPA
;
A
#
# COMPACT_ATOMS: atom_id res chain seq x y z
N MET A 1 7.91 17.31 19.09
CA MET A 1 9.20 16.57 19.11
C MET A 1 9.27 15.78 17.82
N ALA A 2 10.28 15.97 16.99
CA ALA A 2 10.41 15.21 15.75
C ALA A 2 10.83 13.77 16.09
N ILE A 3 10.06 12.78 15.62
CA ILE A 3 10.38 11.36 15.84
C ILE A 3 11.62 10.95 15.04
N LEU A 4 11.78 11.52 13.82
CA LEU A 4 12.90 11.30 12.93
C LEU A 4 13.52 12.66 12.52
N PRO A 5 14.46 13.22 13.30
CA PRO A 5 15.02 14.54 13.02
C PRO A 5 15.75 14.64 11.67
N GLY A 6 16.33 13.53 11.18
CA GLY A 6 17.03 13.46 9.90
C GLY A 6 16.14 13.08 8.71
N GLY A 7 14.86 12.84 8.92
CA GLY A 7 13.94 12.31 7.92
C GLY A 7 13.99 10.78 7.79
N ALA A 8 13.16 10.22 6.91
CA ALA A 8 13.08 8.80 6.64
C ALA A 8 13.91 8.44 5.38
N ASN A 9 14.74 7.42 5.47
CA ASN A 9 15.52 6.93 4.32
C ASN A 9 14.64 6.26 3.27
N ASN A 10 13.61 5.53 3.71
CA ASN A 10 12.67 4.84 2.83
C ASN A 10 11.24 5.07 3.31
N ILE A 11 10.37 5.44 2.39
CA ILE A 11 8.94 5.58 2.61
C ILE A 11 8.22 4.77 1.54
N VAL A 12 7.22 4.01 1.94
CA VAL A 12 6.34 3.28 1.02
C VAL A 12 4.93 3.79 1.23
N ASP A 13 4.32 4.30 0.16
CA ASP A 13 2.89 4.63 0.15
C ASP A 13 2.07 3.47 -0.37
N THR A 14 1.11 3.04 0.43
CA THR A 14 0.10 2.03 0.07
C THR A 14 -1.30 2.62 -0.01
N SER A 15 -1.43 3.93 0.21
CA SER A 15 -2.74 4.59 0.30
C SER A 15 -3.25 5.15 -1.03
N GLY A 16 -2.34 5.52 -1.93
CA GLY A 16 -2.67 6.28 -3.15
C GLY A 16 -3.20 7.70 -2.86
N ASN A 17 -3.14 8.16 -1.62
CA ASN A 17 -3.61 9.50 -1.25
C ASN A 17 -2.54 10.53 -1.54
N VAL A 18 -2.80 11.46 -2.47
CA VAL A 18 -1.82 12.49 -2.89
C VAL A 18 -1.33 13.33 -1.71
N GLY A 19 -2.19 13.63 -0.73
CA GLY A 19 -1.80 14.36 0.47
C GLY A 19 -0.83 13.59 1.34
N ALA A 20 -1.08 12.28 1.54
CA ALA A 20 -0.19 11.39 2.29
C ALA A 20 1.15 11.21 1.57
N ILE A 21 1.13 11.01 0.24
CA ILE A 21 2.34 10.92 -0.60
C ILE A 21 3.16 12.20 -0.51
N SER A 22 2.51 13.38 -0.61
CA SER A 22 3.18 14.68 -0.49
C SER A 22 3.80 14.89 0.90
N ALA A 23 3.10 14.48 1.96
CA ALA A 23 3.64 14.51 3.32
C ALA A 23 4.83 13.55 3.46
N GLY A 24 4.75 12.36 2.88
CA GLY A 24 5.86 11.40 2.81
C GLY A 24 7.08 12.01 2.14
N LEU A 25 6.89 12.63 0.98
CA LEU A 25 7.97 13.30 0.25
C LEU A 25 8.66 14.39 1.09
N ALA A 26 7.89 15.17 1.84
CA ALA A 26 8.43 16.21 2.74
C ALA A 26 9.19 15.64 3.95
N MET A 27 9.00 14.37 4.28
CA MET A 27 9.68 13.68 5.39
C MET A 27 10.91 12.87 4.95
N LEU A 28 11.24 12.83 3.67
CA LEU A 28 12.42 12.10 3.19
C LEU A 28 13.71 12.71 3.72
N ALA A 29 14.62 11.83 4.12
CA ALA A 29 16.01 12.19 4.39
C ALA A 29 16.73 12.52 3.07
N PRO A 30 17.89 13.21 3.12
CA PRO A 30 18.76 13.34 1.95
C PRO A 30 19.06 11.96 1.35
N HIS A 31 18.97 11.85 0.03
CA HIS A 31 19.07 10.60 -0.75
C HIS A 31 18.01 9.54 -0.40
N GLY A 32 16.92 9.96 0.25
CA GLY A 32 15.81 9.09 0.59
C GLY A 32 15.00 8.64 -0.63
N SER A 33 14.30 7.51 -0.47
CA SER A 33 13.49 6.89 -1.52
C SER A 33 12.01 6.83 -1.12
N LEU A 34 11.13 7.20 -2.05
CA LEU A 34 9.68 7.07 -1.93
C LEU A 34 9.17 6.05 -2.94
N GLY A 35 8.65 4.94 -2.45
CA GLY A 35 7.98 3.90 -3.24
C GLY A 35 6.47 4.15 -3.31
N LEU A 36 5.91 4.16 -4.50
CA LEU A 36 4.48 4.34 -4.76
C LEU A 36 3.86 3.01 -5.13
N VAL A 37 3.00 2.47 -4.27
CA VAL A 37 2.26 1.21 -4.44
C VAL A 37 0.76 1.46 -4.49
N GLY A 38 0.28 2.41 -3.67
CA GLY A 38 -1.15 2.73 -3.57
C GLY A 38 -1.69 3.34 -4.86
N VAL A 39 -2.86 2.87 -5.31
CA VAL A 39 -3.55 3.40 -6.49
C VAL A 39 -4.42 4.58 -6.05
N PRO A 40 -4.25 5.77 -6.66
CA PRO A 40 -5.08 6.92 -6.32
C PRO A 40 -6.53 6.74 -6.79
N GLY A 41 -7.47 7.38 -6.10
CA GLY A 41 -8.89 7.33 -6.43
C GLY A 41 -9.28 8.07 -7.73
N SER A 42 -8.36 8.82 -8.34
CA SER A 42 -8.54 9.51 -9.61
C SER A 42 -7.39 9.19 -10.55
N LEU A 43 -7.72 8.91 -11.81
CA LEU A 43 -6.71 8.68 -12.87
C LEU A 43 -5.92 9.95 -13.20
N ASP A 44 -6.47 11.13 -12.91
CA ASP A 44 -5.83 12.42 -13.13
C ASP A 44 -5.02 12.90 -11.91
N ALA A 45 -4.84 12.05 -10.91
CA ALA A 45 -4.08 12.39 -9.72
C ALA A 45 -2.61 12.67 -10.08
N VAL A 46 -2.11 13.80 -9.64
CA VAL A 46 -0.71 14.21 -9.86
C VAL A 46 -0.03 14.48 -8.53
N LEU A 47 1.25 14.14 -8.45
CA LEU A 47 2.09 14.48 -7.32
C LEU A 47 2.88 15.76 -7.65
N PRO A 48 2.59 16.90 -6.99
CA PRO A 48 3.39 18.10 -7.16
C PRO A 48 4.77 17.90 -6.51
N LEU A 49 5.80 17.75 -7.34
CA LEU A 49 7.18 17.57 -6.89
C LEU A 49 7.87 18.94 -6.75
N PRO A 50 8.28 19.34 -5.54
CA PRO A 50 9.13 20.52 -5.35
C PRO A 50 10.51 20.28 -5.95
N ILE A 51 10.83 20.96 -7.03
CA ILE A 51 12.03 20.70 -7.83
C ILE A 51 13.33 21.02 -7.06
N ILE A 52 13.38 22.14 -6.33
CA ILE A 52 14.59 22.53 -5.60
C ILE A 52 14.93 21.51 -4.51
N PRO A 53 14.01 21.14 -3.60
CA PRO A 53 14.28 20.06 -2.64
C PRO A 53 14.66 18.74 -3.32
N ALA A 54 14.00 18.37 -4.42
CA ALA A 54 14.31 17.13 -5.14
C ALA A 54 15.77 17.10 -5.63
N ILE A 55 16.25 18.23 -6.18
CA ILE A 55 17.64 18.36 -6.64
C ILE A 55 18.60 18.40 -5.44
N THR A 56 18.30 19.22 -4.42
CA THR A 56 19.19 19.47 -3.29
C THR A 56 19.40 18.23 -2.44
N TYR A 57 18.33 17.46 -2.22
CA TYR A 57 18.39 16.26 -1.39
C TYR A 57 18.55 14.95 -2.19
N GLY A 58 18.47 14.99 -3.52
CA GLY A 58 18.70 13.83 -4.38
C GLY A 58 17.68 12.71 -4.15
N TYR A 59 16.38 13.03 -4.09
CA TYR A 59 15.31 12.06 -3.87
C TYR A 59 15.19 11.03 -4.99
N THR A 60 14.86 9.80 -4.62
CA THR A 60 14.39 8.77 -5.54
C THR A 60 12.89 8.58 -5.38
N ILE A 61 12.12 8.63 -6.47
CA ILE A 61 10.70 8.28 -6.49
C ILE A 61 10.52 7.13 -7.46
N LYS A 62 9.91 6.03 -7.00
CA LYS A 62 9.73 4.81 -7.81
C LYS A 62 8.29 4.31 -7.70
N GLY A 63 7.65 4.06 -8.85
CA GLY A 63 6.45 3.23 -8.91
C GLY A 63 6.81 1.77 -8.69
N ILE A 64 6.02 1.06 -7.92
CA ILE A 64 6.22 -0.35 -7.58
C ILE A 64 4.92 -1.09 -7.90
N ILE A 65 4.98 -2.05 -8.80
CA ILE A 65 3.87 -2.93 -9.12
C ILE A 65 4.16 -4.33 -8.59
N GLU A 66 3.25 -4.85 -7.74
CA GLU A 66 3.34 -6.21 -7.18
C GLU A 66 4.70 -6.53 -6.55
N GLY A 67 5.37 -5.52 -5.97
CA GLY A 67 6.69 -5.67 -5.37
C GLY A 67 7.83 -5.87 -6.39
N ASP A 68 7.60 -5.62 -7.69
CA ASP A 68 8.49 -5.97 -8.80
C ASP A 68 8.86 -7.49 -8.77
N SER A 69 7.97 -8.33 -8.22
CA SER A 69 8.18 -9.77 -8.08
C SER A 69 7.71 -10.51 -9.33
N ASP A 70 8.29 -11.71 -9.54
CA ASP A 70 7.74 -12.70 -10.45
C ASP A 70 6.61 -13.44 -9.73
N PRO A 71 5.33 -13.34 -10.18
CA PRO A 71 4.21 -13.99 -9.51
C PRO A 71 4.33 -15.52 -9.48
N ASP A 72 4.92 -16.14 -10.50
CA ASP A 72 5.06 -17.59 -10.59
C ASP A 72 6.05 -18.12 -9.53
N GLU A 73 7.02 -17.31 -9.15
CA GLU A 73 7.97 -17.65 -8.08
C GLU A 73 7.46 -17.20 -6.70
N PHE A 74 6.82 -16.04 -6.62
CA PHE A 74 6.48 -15.43 -5.34
C PHE A 74 5.18 -15.98 -4.73
N LEU A 75 4.15 -16.30 -5.54
CA LEU A 75 2.91 -16.87 -5.02
C LEU A 75 3.11 -18.20 -4.27
N PRO A 76 3.90 -19.17 -4.77
CA PRO A 76 4.22 -20.36 -4.00
C PRO A 76 4.89 -20.09 -2.65
N GLN A 77 5.75 -19.05 -2.56
CA GLN A 77 6.38 -18.66 -1.31
C GLN A 77 5.35 -18.10 -0.30
N LEU A 78 4.40 -17.26 -0.78
CA LEU A 78 3.32 -16.76 0.07
C LEU A 78 2.42 -17.89 0.58
N ILE A 79 2.10 -18.87 -0.26
CA ILE A 79 1.31 -20.06 0.12
C ILE A 79 2.06 -20.88 1.18
N ALA A 80 3.35 -21.08 1.01
CA ALA A 80 4.19 -21.78 2.00
C ALA A 80 4.19 -21.03 3.35
N LEU A 81 4.40 -19.72 3.36
CA LEU A 81 4.34 -18.89 4.55
C LEU A 81 2.98 -18.95 5.25
N HIS A 82 1.89 -18.97 4.47
CA HIS A 82 0.55 -19.13 5.01
C HIS A 82 0.38 -20.51 5.66
N THR A 83 0.78 -21.58 4.98
CA THR A 83 0.72 -22.96 5.49
C THR A 83 1.54 -23.13 6.77
N GLU A 84 2.66 -22.44 6.90
CA GLU A 84 3.50 -22.42 8.10
C GLU A 84 2.95 -21.51 9.23
N GLY A 85 1.80 -20.84 9.01
CA GLY A 85 1.21 -19.92 9.98
C GLY A 85 1.95 -18.58 10.12
N LYS A 86 2.95 -18.31 9.26
CA LYS A 86 3.73 -17.07 9.27
C LYS A 86 3.01 -15.92 8.54
N LEU A 87 2.04 -16.25 7.68
CA LEU A 87 1.19 -15.29 6.97
C LEU A 87 -0.29 -15.58 7.26
N PRO A 88 -0.82 -15.15 8.41
CA PRO A 88 -2.20 -15.43 8.82
C PRO A 88 -3.19 -14.49 8.13
N ILE A 89 -3.50 -14.75 6.84
CA ILE A 89 -4.38 -13.92 6.02
C ILE A 89 -5.82 -13.85 6.57
N GLU A 90 -6.25 -14.83 7.34
CA GLU A 90 -7.57 -14.88 7.97
C GLU A 90 -7.78 -13.74 8.96
N ARG A 91 -6.71 -13.21 9.55
CA ARG A 91 -6.79 -12.15 10.56
C ARG A 91 -7.25 -10.81 9.99
N PHE A 92 -7.07 -10.58 8.69
CA PHE A 92 -7.50 -9.38 7.99
C PHE A 92 -8.55 -9.65 6.91
N SER A 93 -8.94 -10.92 6.72
CA SER A 93 -9.97 -11.32 5.77
C SER A 93 -11.28 -11.63 6.49
N ARG A 94 -12.41 -11.35 5.84
CA ARG A 94 -13.74 -11.76 6.28
C ARG A 94 -14.50 -12.36 5.12
N VAL A 95 -15.09 -13.53 5.36
CA VAL A 95 -15.85 -14.27 4.34
C VAL A 95 -17.32 -13.89 4.44
N TYR A 96 -17.93 -13.63 3.30
CA TYR A 96 -19.36 -13.35 3.13
C TYR A 96 -19.92 -14.29 2.06
N SER A 97 -21.19 -14.65 2.14
CA SER A 97 -21.90 -15.24 1.00
C SER A 97 -22.09 -14.20 -0.10
N PHE A 98 -22.25 -14.65 -1.33
CA PHE A 98 -22.48 -13.71 -2.45
C PHE A 98 -23.69 -12.81 -2.25
N ASP A 99 -24.75 -13.32 -1.61
CA ASP A 99 -25.96 -12.54 -1.30
C ASP A 99 -25.69 -11.38 -0.34
N GLN A 100 -24.58 -11.44 0.40
CA GLN A 100 -24.15 -10.39 1.35
C GLN A 100 -23.20 -9.37 0.71
N ILE A 101 -23.11 -9.30 -0.61
CA ILE A 101 -22.17 -8.39 -1.30
C ILE A 101 -22.30 -6.93 -0.87
N ASN A 102 -23.53 -6.45 -0.66
CA ASN A 102 -23.77 -5.07 -0.23
C ASN A 102 -23.31 -4.83 1.22
N GLU A 103 -23.47 -5.83 2.10
CA GLU A 103 -22.94 -5.80 3.47
C GLU A 103 -21.41 -5.79 3.46
N ALA A 104 -20.79 -6.64 2.65
CA ALA A 104 -19.34 -6.71 2.49
C ALA A 104 -18.75 -5.37 2.03
N ILE A 105 -19.40 -4.69 1.07
CA ILE A 105 -19.01 -3.36 0.59
C ILE A 105 -19.15 -2.32 1.72
N ALA A 106 -20.28 -2.31 2.43
CA ALA A 106 -20.51 -1.37 3.51
C ALA A 106 -19.52 -1.56 4.66
N ASP A 107 -19.21 -2.81 5.04
CA ASP A 107 -18.24 -3.12 6.10
C ASP A 107 -16.81 -2.74 5.70
N THR A 108 -16.45 -2.91 4.43
CA THR A 108 -15.15 -2.47 3.90
C THR A 108 -15.03 -0.94 3.96
N HIS A 109 -16.05 -0.19 3.52
CA HIS A 109 -16.07 1.27 3.58
C HIS A 109 -16.05 1.79 5.03
N ALA A 110 -16.69 1.07 5.95
CA ALA A 110 -16.71 1.41 7.38
C ALA A 110 -15.42 1.00 8.13
N GLY A 111 -14.44 0.38 7.44
CA GLY A 111 -13.20 -0.10 8.05
C GLY A 111 -13.35 -1.30 8.99
N LYS A 112 -14.50 -1.99 8.97
CA LYS A 112 -14.75 -3.19 9.78
C LYS A 112 -14.15 -4.45 9.18
N CYS A 113 -13.80 -4.41 7.91
CA CYS A 113 -13.17 -5.49 7.15
C CYS A 113 -12.09 -4.92 6.25
N VAL A 114 -10.89 -5.48 6.30
CA VAL A 114 -9.78 -5.07 5.43
C VAL A 114 -9.88 -5.75 4.08
N LYS A 115 -10.17 -7.07 4.06
CA LYS A 115 -10.32 -7.86 2.84
C LYS A 115 -11.61 -8.67 2.90
N ALA A 116 -12.60 -8.27 2.13
CA ALA A 116 -13.82 -9.04 1.94
C ALA A 116 -13.61 -10.14 0.90
N ILE A 117 -14.00 -11.36 1.24
CA ILE A 117 -14.00 -12.54 0.36
C ILE A 117 -15.44 -12.97 0.17
N LEU A 118 -15.87 -13.05 -1.09
CA LEU A 118 -17.22 -13.54 -1.42
C LEU A 118 -17.15 -15.00 -1.83
N THR A 119 -18.00 -15.83 -1.25
CA THR A 119 -18.16 -17.22 -1.66
C THR A 119 -19.40 -17.39 -2.51
N LEU A 120 -19.27 -18.06 -3.64
CA LEU A 120 -20.38 -18.45 -4.49
C LEU A 120 -21.05 -19.73 -3.94
N PRO A 121 -22.37 -19.90 -4.10
CA PRO A 121 -23.00 -21.16 -3.81
C PRO A 121 -22.41 -22.27 -4.70
N ALA A 122 -22.30 -23.48 -4.15
CA ALA A 122 -21.81 -24.65 -4.86
C ALA A 122 -22.80 -25.09 -5.93
#